data_a8ad43f1c3413e928eee7795f552feab
#
_entry.id   a8ad43f1c3413e928eee7795f552feab
#
_cell.length_a   1.000
_cell.length_b   1.000
_cell.length_c   1.000
_cell.angle_alpha   90.00
_cell.angle_beta   90.00
_cell.angle_gamma   90.00
#
_symmetry.space_group_name_H-M   'P 1'
#
loop_
_entity.id
_entity.type
_entity.pdbx_description
1 polymer ?
#
loop_
_entity_poly.entity_id
_entity_poly.type
_entity_poly.pdbx_seq_one_letter_code
_entity_poly.pdbx_strand_id
1 'polypeptide(L)'
;MIGKSVPRVDAYEKVTGRAKFTEDLIPPRCLVAKVLHASIGNGIVTSIDTSEAEALEGVVKVVTFKDVPEHCYPTPGHPWSVEPAHQDVADRNLLTGRVRYYGDDIAAVVAEDEITAARALKLIKVEYEEYPVEIHPRKSMQGSHPPIHFDKKDNVLARSNYFIGDVDKGMEESETVVRGTYKTPIVQH
;
A
#
# COMPACT_ATOMS: atom_id res chain seq x y z
N MET A 1 27.86 -27.71 -12.77
CA MET A 1 28.26 -26.29 -12.62
C MET A 1 28.86 -25.99 -11.25
N ILE A 2 28.74 -26.87 -10.29
CA ILE A 2 29.33 -26.69 -8.94
C ILE A 2 30.85 -26.59 -9.07
N GLY A 3 31.46 -25.60 -8.41
CA GLY A 3 32.91 -25.36 -8.41
C GLY A 3 33.46 -24.63 -9.64
N LYS A 4 32.60 -24.15 -10.56
CA LYS A 4 33.01 -23.32 -11.69
C LYS A 4 32.44 -21.91 -11.56
N SER A 5 33.26 -20.89 -11.85
CA SER A 5 32.77 -19.51 -12.02
C SER A 5 31.95 -19.41 -13.30
N VAL A 6 30.69 -19.07 -13.19
CA VAL A 6 29.78 -18.89 -14.30
C VAL A 6 29.36 -17.42 -14.37
N PRO A 7 29.55 -16.71 -15.49
CA PRO A 7 29.05 -15.35 -15.66
C PRO A 7 27.52 -15.30 -15.50
N ARG A 8 27.00 -14.20 -14.93
CA ARG A 8 25.57 -13.94 -14.96
C ARG A 8 25.09 -13.80 -16.40
N VAL A 9 23.90 -14.34 -16.68
CA VAL A 9 23.33 -14.34 -18.04
C VAL A 9 23.09 -12.92 -18.58
N ASP A 10 22.84 -11.97 -17.70
CA ASP A 10 22.55 -10.57 -18.01
C ASP A 10 23.75 -9.62 -17.83
N ALA A 11 24.93 -10.15 -17.43
CA ALA A 11 26.09 -9.33 -17.09
C ALA A 11 26.62 -8.56 -18.31
N TYR A 12 26.71 -9.21 -19.45
CA TYR A 12 27.26 -8.61 -20.66
C TYR A 12 26.43 -7.40 -21.15
N GLU A 13 25.12 -7.56 -21.19
CA GLU A 13 24.22 -6.49 -21.62
C GLU A 13 24.27 -5.30 -20.65
N LYS A 14 24.37 -5.57 -19.35
CA LYS A 14 24.49 -4.51 -18.32
C LYS A 14 25.79 -3.73 -18.44
N VAL A 15 26.94 -4.41 -18.53
CA VAL A 15 28.24 -3.72 -18.57
C VAL A 15 28.49 -3.01 -19.91
N THR A 16 27.80 -3.41 -20.97
CA THR A 16 27.88 -2.75 -22.29
C THR A 16 26.81 -1.69 -22.51
N GLY A 17 25.91 -1.45 -21.55
CA GLY A 17 24.81 -0.50 -21.69
C GLY A 17 23.70 -0.94 -22.67
N ARG A 18 23.64 -2.22 -23.02
CA ARG A 18 22.63 -2.78 -23.93
C ARG A 18 21.37 -3.26 -23.21
N ALA A 19 21.49 -3.51 -21.90
CA ALA A 19 20.35 -3.90 -21.09
C ALA A 19 19.24 -2.84 -21.16
N LYS A 20 18.01 -3.30 -21.40
CA LYS A 20 16.82 -2.44 -21.42
C LYS A 20 16.09 -2.52 -20.10
N PHE A 21 15.77 -1.36 -19.55
CA PHE A 21 14.97 -1.19 -18.35
C PHE A 21 13.59 -0.63 -18.72
N THR A 22 12.68 -0.55 -17.76
CA THR A 22 11.28 -0.12 -18.00
C THR A 22 11.23 1.24 -18.73
N GLU A 23 12.07 2.18 -18.33
CA GLU A 23 12.12 3.52 -18.95
C GLU A 23 12.59 3.51 -20.40
N ASP A 24 13.47 2.57 -20.78
CA ASP A 24 13.93 2.42 -22.16
C ASP A 24 12.86 1.79 -23.09
N LEU A 25 11.78 1.28 -22.51
CA LEU A 25 10.70 0.59 -23.21
C LEU A 25 9.44 1.44 -23.33
N ILE A 26 9.46 2.69 -22.87
CA ILE A 26 8.31 3.59 -22.95
C ILE A 26 7.99 3.88 -24.42
N PRO A 27 6.76 3.60 -24.89
CA PRO A 27 6.36 3.88 -26.27
C PRO A 27 6.36 5.40 -26.55
N PRO A 28 6.63 5.81 -27.79
CA PRO A 28 6.44 7.21 -28.18
C PRO A 28 5.00 7.68 -27.94
N ARG A 29 4.83 8.89 -27.42
CA ARG A 29 3.51 9.48 -27.06
C ARG A 29 2.77 8.72 -25.98
N CYS A 30 3.45 8.05 -25.08
CA CYS A 30 2.86 7.49 -23.88
C CYS A 30 2.33 8.62 -23.00
N LEU A 31 1.09 8.51 -22.53
CA LEU A 31 0.56 9.42 -21.52
C LEU A 31 1.19 9.15 -20.16
N VAL A 32 1.26 10.18 -19.34
CA VAL A 32 1.79 10.10 -17.97
C VAL A 32 0.63 10.12 -16.98
N ALA A 33 0.62 9.17 -16.06
CA ALA A 33 -0.32 9.16 -14.95
C ALA A 33 0.41 9.51 -13.65
N LYS A 34 -0.14 10.43 -12.86
CA LYS A 34 0.31 10.76 -11.50
C LYS A 34 -0.84 10.63 -10.52
N VAL A 35 -0.53 10.10 -9.33
CA VAL A 35 -1.52 9.84 -8.29
C VAL A 35 -1.54 11.00 -7.29
N LEU A 36 -2.74 11.39 -6.88
CA LEU A 36 -2.97 12.30 -5.76
C LEU A 36 -3.09 11.49 -4.47
N HIS A 37 -2.19 11.76 -3.56
CA HIS A 37 -2.15 11.12 -2.25
C HIS A 37 -2.89 11.96 -1.21
N ALA A 38 -3.50 11.28 -0.24
CA ALA A 38 -4.14 11.91 0.90
C ALA A 38 -3.12 12.66 1.78
N SER A 39 -3.51 13.84 2.25
CA SER A 39 -2.71 14.69 3.14
C SER A 39 -3.04 14.52 4.63
N ILE A 40 -3.93 13.59 4.97
CA ILE A 40 -4.32 13.25 6.34
C ILE A 40 -3.97 11.80 6.67
N GLY A 41 -3.88 11.46 7.94
CA GLY A 41 -3.51 10.10 8.37
C GLY A 41 -4.71 9.17 8.59
N ASN A 42 -5.90 9.70 8.82
CA ASN A 42 -7.12 8.93 9.05
C ASN A 42 -8.34 9.81 8.80
N GLY A 43 -9.30 9.36 8.03
CA GLY A 43 -10.51 10.12 7.72
C GLY A 43 -11.24 9.65 6.48
N ILE A 44 -12.17 10.46 6.02
CA ILE A 44 -12.88 10.27 4.77
C ILE A 44 -12.81 11.53 3.90
N VAL A 45 -12.80 11.34 2.58
CA VAL A 45 -12.95 12.41 1.61
C VAL A 45 -14.42 12.78 1.53
N THR A 46 -14.77 14.01 1.98
CA THR A 46 -16.14 14.52 1.95
C THR A 46 -16.46 15.19 0.62
N SER A 47 -15.47 15.87 0.03
CA SER A 47 -15.58 16.53 -1.25
C SER A 47 -14.29 16.43 -2.04
N ILE A 48 -14.40 16.29 -3.37
CA ILE A 48 -13.28 16.37 -4.31
C ILE A 48 -13.74 17.14 -5.53
N ASP A 49 -13.05 18.26 -5.83
CA ASP A 49 -13.29 19.10 -7.01
C ASP A 49 -12.10 18.98 -7.95
N THR A 50 -12.35 18.47 -9.15
CA THR A 50 -11.37 18.20 -10.20
C THR A 50 -11.48 19.19 -11.36
N SER A 51 -12.43 20.13 -11.32
CA SER A 51 -12.81 20.99 -12.45
C SER A 51 -11.66 21.81 -13.01
N GLU A 52 -10.83 22.43 -12.16
CA GLU A 52 -9.67 23.19 -12.59
C GLU A 52 -8.57 22.30 -13.18
N ALA A 53 -8.41 21.08 -12.66
CA ALA A 53 -7.44 20.12 -13.18
C ALA A 53 -7.87 19.58 -14.55
N GLU A 54 -9.15 19.29 -14.74
CA GLU A 54 -9.72 18.82 -16.01
C GLU A 54 -9.67 19.88 -17.11
N ALA A 55 -9.79 21.16 -16.73
CA ALA A 55 -9.71 22.28 -17.67
C ALA A 55 -8.27 22.64 -18.09
N LEU A 56 -7.25 22.08 -17.47
CA LEU A 56 -5.86 22.39 -17.79
C LEU A 56 -5.48 21.75 -19.14
N GLU A 57 -4.95 22.55 -20.07
CA GLU A 57 -4.48 22.09 -21.38
C GLU A 57 -3.40 20.98 -21.22
N GLY A 58 -3.55 19.91 -21.98
CA GLY A 58 -2.68 18.72 -21.91
C GLY A 58 -3.14 17.67 -20.90
N VAL A 59 -4.17 17.93 -20.10
CA VAL A 59 -4.82 16.91 -19.26
C VAL A 59 -5.80 16.11 -20.10
N VAL A 60 -5.64 14.79 -20.10
CA VAL A 60 -6.48 13.87 -20.86
C VAL A 60 -7.64 13.37 -20.00
N LYS A 61 -7.38 13.06 -18.74
CA LYS A 61 -8.40 12.55 -17.82
C LYS A 61 -7.98 12.78 -16.36
N VAL A 62 -8.95 13.10 -15.53
CA VAL A 62 -8.86 12.97 -14.08
C VAL A 62 -9.76 11.81 -13.63
N VAL A 63 -9.27 10.95 -12.76
CA VAL A 63 -9.98 9.80 -12.23
C VAL A 63 -9.92 9.86 -10.71
N THR A 64 -11.06 9.73 -10.06
CA THR A 64 -11.19 9.74 -8.61
C THR A 64 -11.63 8.37 -8.08
N PHE A 65 -11.66 8.20 -6.76
CA PHE A 65 -12.19 6.98 -6.15
C PHE A 65 -13.68 6.70 -6.52
N LYS A 66 -14.41 7.69 -7.02
CA LYS A 66 -15.80 7.53 -7.48
C LYS A 66 -15.91 6.93 -8.89
N ASP A 67 -14.82 6.95 -9.65
CA ASP A 67 -14.77 6.53 -11.05
C ASP A 67 -14.23 5.11 -11.22
N VAL A 68 -13.69 4.52 -10.17
CA VAL A 68 -13.10 3.18 -10.20
C VAL A 68 -13.99 2.15 -9.53
N PRO A 69 -13.94 0.85 -9.94
CA PRO A 69 -14.71 -0.20 -9.30
C PRO A 69 -14.31 -0.39 -7.84
N GLU A 70 -15.29 -0.65 -6.99
CA GLU A 70 -15.06 -1.11 -5.61
C GLU A 70 -14.59 -2.58 -5.62
N HIS A 71 -13.32 -2.77 -5.93
CA HIS A 71 -12.69 -4.08 -5.91
C HIS A 71 -11.48 -4.05 -4.98
N CYS A 72 -11.54 -4.86 -3.92
CA CYS A 72 -10.44 -4.99 -2.97
C CYS A 72 -9.42 -6.03 -3.46
N TYR A 73 -8.15 -5.69 -3.29
CA TYR A 73 -7.02 -6.58 -3.56
C TYR A 73 -6.05 -6.59 -2.38
N PRO A 74 -5.26 -7.67 -2.20
CA PRO A 74 -4.26 -7.75 -1.14
C PRO A 74 -3.03 -6.88 -1.46
N THR A 75 -2.31 -6.50 -0.43
CA THR A 75 -1.04 -5.79 -0.58
C THR A 75 0.01 -6.69 -1.25
N PRO A 76 0.72 -6.23 -2.28
CA PRO A 76 1.77 -7.01 -2.92
C PRO A 76 2.89 -7.40 -1.95
N GLY A 77 3.46 -8.57 -2.15
CA GLY A 77 4.62 -9.05 -1.40
C GLY A 77 4.34 -10.15 -0.38
N HIS A 78 3.08 -10.45 -0.11
CA HIS A 78 2.76 -11.62 0.70
C HIS A 78 2.70 -12.89 -0.17
N PRO A 79 3.24 -14.02 0.29
CA PRO A 79 3.13 -15.26 -0.45
C PRO A 79 1.67 -15.71 -0.49
N TRP A 80 1.21 -16.07 -1.67
CA TRP A 80 -0.10 -16.69 -1.80
C TRP A 80 -0.10 -18.06 -1.10
N SER A 81 -1.17 -18.36 -0.36
CA SER A 81 -1.35 -19.63 0.34
C SER A 81 -2.67 -20.29 -0.07
N VAL A 82 -2.66 -21.60 -0.21
CA VAL A 82 -3.87 -22.41 -0.38
C VAL A 82 -4.69 -22.49 0.90
N GLU A 83 -4.05 -22.28 2.06
CA GLU A 83 -4.69 -22.26 3.37
C GLU A 83 -5.37 -20.91 3.62
N PRO A 84 -6.71 -20.85 3.78
CA PRO A 84 -7.44 -19.59 3.98
C PRO A 84 -6.93 -18.78 5.19
N ALA A 85 -6.48 -19.44 6.25
CA ALA A 85 -5.94 -18.77 7.45
C ALA A 85 -4.60 -18.05 7.22
N HIS A 86 -3.91 -18.37 6.12
CA HIS A 86 -2.61 -17.79 5.76
C HIS A 86 -2.68 -16.94 4.49
N GLN A 87 -3.87 -16.76 3.94
CA GLN A 87 -4.07 -15.87 2.79
C GLN A 87 -3.96 -14.42 3.25
N ASP A 88 -3.43 -13.59 2.37
CA ASP A 88 -3.40 -12.16 2.60
C ASP A 88 -4.83 -11.57 2.52
N VAL A 89 -5.06 -10.54 3.31
CA VAL A 89 -6.38 -9.90 3.36
C VAL A 89 -6.49 -8.88 2.21
N ALA A 90 -7.52 -9.04 1.39
CA ALA A 90 -7.85 -8.10 0.33
C ALA A 90 -8.57 -6.88 0.95
N ASP A 91 -7.80 -5.86 1.31
CA ASP A 91 -8.30 -4.67 2.01
C ASP A 91 -8.00 -3.34 1.29
N ARG A 92 -7.35 -3.39 0.12
CA ARG A 92 -6.99 -2.22 -0.66
C ARG A 92 -7.86 -2.04 -1.88
N ASN A 93 -8.28 -0.80 -2.11
CA ASN A 93 -8.86 -0.34 -3.37
C ASN A 93 -7.80 0.35 -4.23
N LEU A 94 -8.04 0.44 -5.53
CA LEU A 94 -7.16 1.16 -6.45
C LEU A 94 -7.06 2.64 -6.09
N LEU A 95 -8.20 3.29 -5.86
CA LEU A 95 -8.34 4.62 -5.27
C LEU A 95 -9.39 4.55 -4.17
N THR A 96 -9.26 5.34 -3.12
CA THR A 96 -10.15 5.27 -1.97
C THR A 96 -10.59 6.64 -1.47
N GLY A 97 -11.85 6.76 -1.08
CA GLY A 97 -12.35 7.90 -0.29
C GLY A 97 -12.19 7.69 1.23
N ARG A 98 -11.86 6.47 1.68
CA ARG A 98 -11.54 6.15 3.07
C ARG A 98 -10.03 6.18 3.28
N VAL A 99 -9.53 7.28 3.81
CA VAL A 99 -8.10 7.46 4.10
C VAL A 99 -7.76 6.75 5.41
N ARG A 100 -6.79 5.82 5.36
CA ARG A 100 -6.35 5.00 6.49
C ARG A 100 -4.91 5.27 6.92
N TYR A 101 -4.16 5.96 6.08
CA TYR A 101 -2.78 6.42 6.36
C TYR A 101 -2.44 7.63 5.50
N TYR A 102 -1.43 8.38 5.92
CA TYR A 102 -0.91 9.51 5.14
C TYR A 102 -0.31 8.99 3.82
N GLY A 103 -0.79 9.50 2.71
CA GLY A 103 -0.34 9.06 1.39
C GLY A 103 -1.23 7.99 0.74
N ASP A 104 -2.44 7.72 1.28
CA ASP A 104 -3.42 6.84 0.63
C ASP A 104 -3.88 7.41 -0.71
N ASP A 105 -4.13 6.57 -1.72
CA ASP A 105 -4.39 6.98 -3.10
C ASP A 105 -5.86 7.38 -3.28
N ILE A 106 -6.13 8.66 -3.62
CA ILE A 106 -7.51 9.19 -3.70
C ILE A 106 -7.94 9.58 -5.11
N ALA A 107 -7.02 9.97 -5.97
CA ALA A 107 -7.29 10.32 -7.36
C ALA A 107 -6.04 10.13 -8.22
N ALA A 108 -6.22 10.15 -9.55
CA ALA A 108 -5.12 10.13 -10.51
C ALA A 108 -5.40 11.12 -11.65
N VAL A 109 -4.34 11.75 -12.15
CA VAL A 109 -4.37 12.59 -13.34
C VAL A 109 -3.59 11.89 -14.45
N VAL A 110 -4.18 11.83 -15.64
CA VAL A 110 -3.54 11.38 -16.87
C VAL A 110 -3.35 12.59 -17.77
N ALA A 111 -2.12 12.86 -18.20
CA ALA A 111 -1.75 14.00 -19.03
C ALA A 111 -0.74 13.64 -20.11
N GLU A 112 -0.50 14.55 -21.04
CA GLU A 112 0.45 14.37 -22.14
C GLU A 112 1.90 14.33 -21.69
N ASP A 113 2.21 14.99 -20.57
CA ASP A 113 3.55 15.04 -20.00
C ASP A 113 3.53 15.10 -18.46
N GLU A 114 4.69 14.87 -17.86
CA GLU A 114 4.87 14.79 -16.43
C GLU A 114 4.66 16.13 -15.70
N ILE A 115 5.05 17.25 -16.34
CA ILE A 115 4.92 18.57 -15.76
C ILE A 115 3.44 18.96 -15.69
N THR A 116 2.70 18.72 -16.77
CA THR A 116 1.27 18.95 -16.85
C THR A 116 0.51 18.11 -15.84
N ALA A 117 0.83 16.80 -15.72
CA ALA A 117 0.23 15.94 -14.70
C ALA A 117 0.49 16.46 -13.28
N ALA A 118 1.73 16.86 -12.99
CA ALA A 118 2.09 17.40 -11.66
C ALA A 118 1.43 18.75 -11.34
N ARG A 119 1.21 19.60 -12.35
CA ARG A 119 0.47 20.86 -12.18
C ARG A 119 -1.01 20.59 -11.93
N ALA A 120 -1.60 19.69 -12.68
CA ALA A 120 -3.02 19.34 -12.55
C ALA A 120 -3.33 18.76 -11.16
N LEU A 121 -2.45 17.91 -10.59
CA LEU A 121 -2.62 17.40 -9.22
C LEU A 121 -2.78 18.52 -8.18
N LYS A 122 -2.08 19.65 -8.35
CA LYS A 122 -2.15 20.79 -7.42
C LYS A 122 -3.44 21.60 -7.54
N LEU A 123 -4.18 21.42 -8.62
CA LEU A 123 -5.46 22.09 -8.87
C LEU A 123 -6.65 21.31 -8.31
N ILE A 124 -6.46 20.04 -7.96
CA ILE A 124 -7.51 19.23 -7.33
C ILE A 124 -7.67 19.69 -5.87
N LYS A 125 -8.91 20.06 -5.52
CA LYS A 125 -9.27 20.49 -4.16
C LYS A 125 -9.96 19.34 -3.45
N VAL A 126 -9.50 18.99 -2.25
CA VAL A 126 -10.03 17.88 -1.46
C VAL A 126 -10.38 18.38 -0.07
N GLU A 127 -11.59 18.04 0.37
CA GLU A 127 -12.05 18.27 1.75
C GLU A 127 -12.16 16.93 2.47
N TYR A 128 -11.79 16.94 3.74
CA TYR A 128 -11.75 15.74 4.57
C TYR A 128 -12.57 15.92 5.85
N GLU A 129 -13.19 14.86 6.29
CA GLU A 129 -13.55 14.66 7.69
C GLU A 129 -12.43 13.86 8.34
N GLU A 130 -11.67 14.52 9.22
CA GLU A 130 -10.50 13.90 9.85
C GLU A 130 -10.89 13.14 11.11
N TYR A 131 -10.27 11.98 11.30
CA TYR A 131 -10.42 11.14 12.48
C TYR A 131 -9.12 11.07 13.26
N PRO A 132 -9.18 10.75 14.58
CA PRO A 132 -7.99 10.56 15.39
C PRO A 132 -7.05 9.51 14.78
N VAL A 133 -5.75 9.81 14.77
CA VAL A 133 -4.72 8.89 14.29
C VAL A 133 -4.15 8.11 15.47
N GLU A 134 -4.16 6.77 15.41
CA GLU A 134 -3.51 5.91 16.39
C GLU A 134 -2.42 5.07 15.72
N ILE A 135 -1.18 5.37 16.06
CA ILE A 135 0.01 4.71 15.49
C ILE A 135 0.54 3.56 16.36
N HIS A 136 -0.02 3.39 17.57
CA HIS A 136 0.45 2.37 18.48
C HIS A 136 -0.44 1.11 18.42
N PRO A 137 0.05 -0.04 17.91
CA PRO A 137 -0.80 -1.20 17.62
C PRO A 137 -1.56 -1.71 18.86
N ARG A 138 -0.94 -1.74 20.04
CA ARG A 138 -1.64 -2.18 21.28
C ARG A 138 -2.77 -1.26 21.71
N LYS A 139 -2.66 0.05 21.45
CA LYS A 139 -3.75 1.00 21.70
C LYS A 139 -4.82 0.88 20.63
N SER A 140 -4.42 0.71 19.37
CA SER A 140 -5.34 0.51 18.26
C SER A 140 -6.24 -0.72 18.46
N MET A 141 -5.70 -1.82 19.01
CA MET A 141 -6.48 -3.02 19.35
C MET A 141 -7.53 -2.80 20.46
N GLN A 142 -7.45 -1.74 21.23
CA GLN A 142 -8.49 -1.37 22.21
C GLN A 142 -9.72 -0.73 21.55
N GLY A 143 -9.65 -0.55 20.24
CA GLY A 143 -10.66 0.09 19.43
C GLY A 143 -10.43 1.59 19.27
N SER A 144 -10.73 2.09 18.09
CA SER A 144 -10.79 3.52 17.79
C SER A 144 -12.17 3.87 17.24
N HIS A 145 -12.58 5.10 17.38
CA HIS A 145 -13.84 5.56 16.81
C HIS A 145 -13.58 6.72 15.84
N PRO A 146 -13.89 6.54 14.57
CA PRO A 146 -14.30 5.30 13.90
C PRO A 146 -13.12 4.32 13.72
N PRO A 147 -13.38 3.01 13.54
CA PRO A 147 -12.31 2.04 13.31
C PRO A 147 -11.62 2.30 11.96
N ILE A 148 -10.35 1.88 11.85
CA ILE A 148 -9.55 2.04 10.62
C ILE A 148 -10.22 1.32 9.45
N HIS A 149 -10.63 0.06 9.66
CA HIS A 149 -11.52 -0.69 8.77
C HIS A 149 -12.90 -0.74 9.42
N PHE A 150 -13.90 -0.21 8.75
CA PHE A 150 -15.25 -0.05 9.34
C PHE A 150 -15.90 -1.35 9.80
N ASP A 151 -15.50 -2.48 9.21
CA ASP A 151 -15.97 -3.82 9.57
C ASP A 151 -15.16 -4.48 10.71
N LYS A 152 -14.06 -3.86 11.18
CA LYS A 152 -13.14 -4.39 12.20
C LYS A 152 -13.12 -3.51 13.46
N LYS A 153 -14.04 -3.76 14.39
CA LYS A 153 -14.20 -2.92 15.60
C LYS A 153 -12.98 -2.83 16.50
N ASP A 154 -12.15 -3.89 16.53
CA ASP A 154 -10.92 -3.97 17.31
C ASP A 154 -9.66 -3.61 16.50
N ASN A 155 -9.82 -3.13 15.26
CA ASN A 155 -8.75 -2.83 14.31
C ASN A 155 -7.81 -4.04 14.05
N VAL A 156 -8.24 -5.26 14.31
CA VAL A 156 -7.50 -6.48 13.98
C VAL A 156 -7.96 -6.96 12.61
N LEU A 157 -7.12 -6.76 11.61
CA LEU A 157 -7.43 -7.11 10.22
C LEU A 157 -7.42 -8.63 10.00
N ALA A 158 -6.39 -9.32 10.53
CA ALA A 158 -6.24 -10.75 10.41
C ALA A 158 -5.60 -11.35 11.67
N ARG A 159 -5.83 -12.63 11.88
CA ARG A 159 -5.19 -13.44 12.93
C ARG A 159 -4.64 -14.70 12.28
N SER A 160 -3.37 -15.00 12.57
CA SER A 160 -2.73 -16.25 12.15
C SER A 160 -2.15 -16.93 13.40
N ASN A 161 -2.54 -18.17 13.61
CA ASN A 161 -2.07 -18.96 14.75
C ASN A 161 -1.45 -20.26 14.25
N TYR A 162 -0.30 -20.59 14.77
CA TYR A 162 0.37 -21.87 14.54
C TYR A 162 0.46 -22.62 15.86
N PHE A 163 -0.01 -23.85 15.85
CA PHE A 163 0.04 -24.72 17.00
C PHE A 163 0.83 -25.99 16.65
N ILE A 164 1.94 -26.22 17.36
CA ILE A 164 2.74 -27.45 17.26
C ILE A 164 2.90 -27.99 18.70
N GLY A 165 2.29 -29.13 18.97
CA GLY A 165 2.28 -29.72 20.29
C GLY A 165 1.36 -28.98 21.28
N ASP A 166 1.60 -29.22 22.56
CA ASP A 166 0.88 -28.58 23.67
C ASP A 166 1.83 -27.63 24.40
N VAL A 167 1.64 -26.33 24.18
CA VAL A 167 2.51 -25.29 24.72
C VAL A 167 2.35 -25.14 26.23
N ASP A 168 1.12 -25.23 26.74
CA ASP A 168 0.85 -25.07 28.17
C ASP A 168 1.47 -26.23 28.96
N LYS A 169 1.29 -27.46 28.50
CA LYS A 169 1.94 -28.63 29.07
C LYS A 169 3.47 -28.52 28.99
N GLY A 170 4.02 -28.08 27.87
CA GLY A 170 5.47 -27.88 27.74
C GLY A 170 6.02 -26.84 28.71
N MET A 171 5.27 -25.78 29.00
CA MET A 171 5.63 -24.76 30.00
C MET A 171 5.56 -25.32 31.42
N GLU A 172 4.54 -26.12 31.75
CA GLU A 172 4.37 -26.76 33.08
C GLU A 172 5.48 -27.79 33.37
N GLU A 173 5.88 -28.54 32.36
CA GLU A 173 6.94 -29.55 32.46
C GLU A 173 8.37 -28.99 32.39
N SER A 174 8.52 -27.68 32.13
CA SER A 174 9.83 -27.04 31.99
C SER A 174 10.49 -26.77 33.36
N GLU A 175 11.75 -27.13 33.49
CA GLU A 175 12.55 -26.90 34.70
C GLU A 175 12.78 -25.40 34.97
N THR A 176 12.83 -24.59 33.89
CA THR A 176 13.02 -23.15 33.98
C THR A 176 12.19 -22.44 32.89
N VAL A 177 11.40 -21.42 33.28
CA VAL A 177 10.64 -20.60 32.37
C VAL A 177 11.14 -19.16 32.42
N VAL A 178 11.57 -18.63 31.27
CA VAL A 178 11.97 -17.23 31.11
C VAL A 178 10.92 -16.50 30.34
N ARG A 179 10.48 -15.33 30.84
CA ARG A 179 9.50 -14.46 30.17
C ARG A 179 10.14 -13.12 29.86
N GLY A 180 9.91 -12.63 28.63
CA GLY A 180 10.41 -11.33 28.19
C GLY A 180 9.55 -10.74 27.08
N THR A 181 9.60 -9.42 26.95
CA THR A 181 9.02 -8.70 25.81
C THR A 181 10.15 -8.13 24.97
N TYR A 182 10.18 -8.49 23.71
CA TYR A 182 11.22 -8.07 22.78
C TYR A 182 10.61 -7.24 21.67
N LYS A 183 11.34 -6.24 21.18
CA LYS A 183 10.94 -5.37 20.09
C LYS A 183 12.04 -5.32 19.05
N THR A 184 11.72 -5.61 17.81
CA THR A 184 12.61 -5.39 16.68
C THR A 184 12.55 -3.93 16.26
N PRO A 185 13.67 -3.30 15.84
CA PRO A 185 13.63 -1.99 15.22
C PRO A 185 12.91 -2.07 13.86
N ILE A 186 12.41 -0.92 13.40
CA ILE A 186 11.97 -0.78 12.01
C ILE A 186 13.23 -0.78 11.14
N VAL A 187 13.26 -1.69 10.17
CA VAL A 187 14.36 -1.80 9.21
C VAL A 187 13.83 -1.41 7.84
N GLN A 188 14.57 -0.55 7.15
CA GLN A 188 14.28 -0.17 5.78
C GLN A 188 15.25 -0.93 4.85
N HIS A 189 14.72 -1.43 3.74
CA HIS A 189 15.52 -2.15 2.73
C HIS A 189 16.25 -1.22 1.79
#